data_cfa19fe07a6560f78554eda443689a19
#
_entry.id   cfa19fe07a6560f78554eda443689a19
#
_cell.length_a   1.000
_cell.length_b   1.000
_cell.length_c   1.000
_cell.angle_alpha   90.00
_cell.angle_beta   90.00
_cell.angle_gamma   90.00
#
_symmetry.space_group_name_H-M   'P 1'
#
loop_
_entity.id
_entity.type
_entity.pdbx_description
1 polymer ?
#
loop_
_entity_poly.entity_id
_entity_poly.type
_entity_poly.pdbx_seq_one_letter_code
_entity_poly.pdbx_strand_id
1 'polypeptide(L)'
;MSEDQHAEQPGSKYKRILHQTLPEGHAGAFVTVDVYDVLRAWDVTCPAIQHAIKKLLQPGQRGSKSAVQDLREAIGSIERSIQLLGDG
;
A
#
# COMPACT_ATOMS: atom_id res chain seq x y z
N MET A 1 -26.25 -2.96 10.76
CA MET A 1 -25.80 -2.41 10.62
C MET A 1 -24.84 -2.16 9.72
N SER A 2 -24.32 -1.52 9.69
CA SER A 2 -23.52 -1.07 8.66
C SER A 2 -22.24 -1.77 8.53
N GLU A 3 -21.90 -2.53 9.49
CA GLU A 3 -20.60 -3.09 9.42
C GLU A 3 -20.46 -4.07 8.30
N ASP A 4 -21.51 -4.70 7.90
CA ASP A 4 -21.35 -5.64 6.85
C ASP A 4 -21.05 -5.02 5.55
N GLN A 5 -21.23 -3.75 5.42
CA GLN A 5 -20.90 -3.14 4.17
C GLN A 5 -19.45 -2.96 3.96
N HIS A 6 -18.66 -3.23 4.96
CA HIS A 6 -17.23 -3.05 4.83
C HIS A 6 -16.64 -3.89 3.73
N ALA A 7 -17.18 -5.07 3.49
CA ALA A 7 -16.65 -5.93 2.45
C ALA A 7 -16.83 -5.32 1.08
N GLU A 8 -17.81 -4.41 0.95
CA GLU A 8 -18.12 -3.85 -0.35
C GLU A 8 -17.48 -2.51 -0.58
N GLN A 9 -16.77 -1.97 0.37
CA GLN A 9 -16.27 -0.61 0.25
C GLN A 9 -15.10 -0.54 -0.71
N PRO A 10 -15.00 0.55 -1.47
CA PRO A 10 -13.84 0.77 -2.31
C PRO A 10 -12.59 0.76 -1.47
N GLY A 11 -11.57 0.11 -1.96
CA GLY A 11 -10.31 0.08 -1.24
C GLY A 11 -10.16 -1.06 -0.27
N SER A 12 -11.21 -1.89 -0.07
CA SER A 12 -11.10 -2.98 0.89
C SER A 12 -10.01 -3.97 0.52
N LYS A 13 -9.69 -4.09 -0.77
CA LYS A 13 -8.63 -4.99 -1.21
C LYS A 13 -7.25 -4.54 -0.76
N TYR A 14 -7.12 -3.33 -0.27
CA TYR A 14 -5.85 -2.83 0.23
C TYR A 14 -5.72 -2.97 1.75
N LYS A 15 -6.76 -3.45 2.41
CA LYS A 15 -6.72 -3.54 3.86
C LYS A 15 -5.92 -4.75 4.31
N ARG A 16 -5.16 -4.56 5.35
CA ARG A 16 -4.33 -5.62 5.93
C ARG A 16 -4.31 -5.47 7.42
N ILE A 17 -4.05 -6.57 8.10
CA ILE A 17 -3.93 -6.56 9.55
C ILE A 17 -2.45 -6.54 9.88
N LEU A 18 -2.06 -5.56 10.70
CA LEU A 18 -0.71 -5.49 11.21
C LEU A 18 -0.70 -6.02 12.63
N HIS A 19 0.22 -6.93 12.90
CA HIS A 19 0.38 -7.51 14.22
C HIS A 19 1.56 -6.87 14.89
N GLN A 20 1.35 -6.42 16.13
CA GLN A 20 2.44 -5.87 16.91
C GLN A 20 3.32 -7.01 17.40
N THR A 21 4.63 -6.86 17.20
CA THR A 21 5.58 -7.83 17.70
C THR A 21 5.97 -7.45 19.13
N LEU A 22 5.73 -8.34 20.05
CA LEU A 22 6.02 -8.10 21.46
C LEU A 22 6.97 -9.17 21.98
N PRO A 23 7.64 -8.88 23.10
CA PRO A 23 8.47 -9.91 23.72
C PRO A 23 7.65 -11.13 24.07
N GLU A 24 8.33 -12.26 24.17
CA GLU A 24 7.69 -13.50 24.48
C GLU A 24 6.93 -13.40 25.79
N GLY A 25 5.74 -13.98 25.83
CA GLY A 25 4.92 -13.95 27.01
C GLY A 25 3.94 -12.79 27.07
N HIS A 26 4.00 -11.89 26.10
CA HIS A 26 3.09 -10.76 26.06
C HIS A 26 2.10 -10.92 24.94
N ALA A 27 0.88 -10.52 25.19
CA ALA A 27 -0.14 -10.55 24.14
C ALA A 27 0.12 -9.41 23.17
N GLY A 28 0.11 -9.72 21.87
CA GLY A 28 0.27 -8.72 20.86
C GLY A 28 -1.04 -8.06 20.53
N ALA A 29 -0.96 -6.85 20.02
CA ALA A 29 -2.10 -6.15 19.47
C ALA A 29 -2.04 -6.21 17.96
N PHE A 30 -3.18 -5.98 17.33
CA PHE A 30 -3.19 -5.88 15.88
C PHE A 30 -4.19 -4.80 15.48
N VAL A 31 -4.00 -4.29 14.28
CA VAL A 31 -4.85 -3.23 13.76
C VAL A 31 -5.01 -3.44 12.27
N THR A 32 -6.17 -3.13 11.77
CA THR A 32 -6.43 -3.19 10.34
C THR A 32 -6.06 -1.84 9.72
N VAL A 33 -5.24 -1.89 8.68
CA VAL A 33 -4.83 -0.68 7.96
C VAL A 33 -5.00 -0.94 6.47
N ASP A 34 -5.02 0.14 5.71
CA ASP A 34 -4.92 0.02 4.27
C ASP A 34 -3.67 0.78 3.82
N VAL A 35 -3.40 0.72 2.52
CA VAL A 35 -2.19 1.34 2.00
C VAL A 35 -2.19 2.85 2.22
N TYR A 36 -3.37 3.46 2.26
CA TYR A 36 -3.43 4.90 2.46
C TYR A 36 -3.02 5.29 3.87
N ASP A 37 -3.34 4.46 4.85
CA ASP A 37 -2.86 4.66 6.20
C ASP A 37 -1.35 4.61 6.27
N VAL A 38 -0.75 3.67 5.54
CA VAL A 38 0.71 3.54 5.49
C VAL A 38 1.32 4.76 4.84
N LEU A 39 0.78 5.20 3.71
CA LEU A 39 1.30 6.37 3.01
C LEU A 39 1.25 7.61 3.90
N ARG A 40 0.18 7.76 4.66
CA ARG A 40 0.06 8.88 5.56
C ARG A 40 1.05 8.79 6.71
N ALA A 41 1.22 7.60 7.27
CA ALA A 41 2.10 7.42 8.41
C ALA A 41 3.55 7.74 8.06
N TRP A 42 3.94 7.50 6.82
CA TRP A 42 5.29 7.79 6.36
C TRP A 42 5.39 9.12 5.62
N ASP A 43 4.31 9.91 5.63
CA ASP A 43 4.31 11.22 4.94
C ASP A 43 4.66 11.11 3.47
N VAL A 44 4.18 10.10 2.81
CA VAL A 44 4.44 9.95 1.39
C VAL A 44 3.41 10.78 0.63
N THR A 45 3.84 11.94 0.14
CA THR A 45 2.93 12.89 -0.50
C THR A 45 3.07 12.95 -2.01
N CYS A 46 4.15 12.44 -2.58
CA CYS A 46 4.34 12.46 -4.03
C CYS A 46 3.49 11.38 -4.68
N PRO A 47 2.58 11.75 -5.59
CA PRO A 47 1.71 10.76 -6.22
C PRO A 47 2.47 9.66 -6.95
N ALA A 48 3.59 9.98 -7.57
CA ALA A 48 4.35 8.96 -8.28
C ALA A 48 4.93 7.94 -7.32
N ILE A 49 5.43 8.39 -6.17
CA ILE A 49 5.93 7.48 -5.16
C ILE A 49 4.80 6.65 -4.57
N GLN A 50 3.65 7.27 -4.34
CA GLN A 50 2.48 6.54 -3.84
C GLN A 50 2.09 5.43 -4.80
N HIS A 51 2.09 5.71 -6.11
CA HIS A 51 1.77 4.71 -7.11
C HIS A 51 2.76 3.55 -7.07
N ALA A 52 4.05 3.86 -6.98
CA ALA A 52 5.06 2.82 -6.93
C ALA A 52 4.88 1.95 -5.71
N ILE A 53 4.62 2.56 -4.55
CA ILE A 53 4.45 1.80 -3.32
C ILE A 53 3.27 0.85 -3.42
N LYS A 54 2.13 1.32 -3.95
CA LYS A 54 0.96 0.47 -4.08
C LYS A 54 1.25 -0.74 -4.95
N LYS A 55 1.97 -0.54 -6.05
CA LYS A 55 2.27 -1.63 -6.97
C LYS A 55 3.28 -2.60 -6.38
N LEU A 56 4.22 -2.09 -5.60
CA LEU A 56 5.23 -2.94 -4.98
C LEU A 56 4.67 -3.76 -3.83
N LEU A 57 3.67 -3.24 -3.13
CA LEU A 57 3.07 -3.97 -2.02
C LEU A 57 2.18 -5.11 -2.52
N GLN A 58 1.54 -4.95 -3.66
CA GLN A 58 0.57 -5.94 -4.12
C GLN A 58 0.69 -6.17 -5.63
N PRO A 59 1.83 -6.66 -6.11
CA PRO A 59 1.95 -6.89 -7.55
C PRO A 59 0.96 -7.95 -7.99
N GLY A 60 0.16 -7.61 -9.00
CA GLY A 60 -0.80 -8.53 -9.57
C GLY A 60 -2.03 -8.79 -8.71
N GLN A 61 -2.21 -8.05 -7.61
CA GLN A 61 -3.30 -8.31 -6.70
C GLN A 61 -4.36 -7.24 -6.67
N ARG A 62 -4.18 -6.16 -7.42
CA ARG A 62 -5.08 -5.02 -7.31
C ARG A 62 -6.08 -4.91 -8.43
N GLY A 63 -6.10 -5.86 -9.35
CA GLY A 63 -7.01 -5.83 -10.48
C GLY A 63 -6.64 -6.91 -11.44
N SER A 64 -6.82 -6.65 -12.73
CA SER A 64 -6.59 -7.65 -13.75
C SER A 64 -5.16 -7.66 -14.28
N LYS A 65 -4.32 -6.75 -13.84
CA LYS A 65 -2.95 -6.67 -14.34
C LYS A 65 -2.08 -7.74 -13.72
N SER A 66 -1.12 -8.23 -14.50
CA SER A 66 -0.18 -9.22 -13.99
C SER A 66 0.82 -8.57 -13.03
N ALA A 67 1.48 -9.40 -12.25
CA ALA A 67 2.51 -8.92 -11.35
C ALA A 67 3.64 -8.25 -12.14
N VAL A 68 4.02 -8.83 -13.28
CA VAL A 68 5.08 -8.24 -14.09
C VAL A 68 4.69 -6.87 -14.59
N GLN A 69 3.44 -6.71 -15.04
CA GLN A 69 2.99 -5.42 -15.49
C GLN A 69 2.99 -4.41 -14.36
N ASP A 70 2.51 -4.79 -13.18
CA ASP A 70 2.53 -3.90 -12.03
C ASP A 70 3.95 -3.48 -11.68
N LEU A 71 4.90 -4.40 -11.74
CA LEU A 71 6.28 -4.07 -11.42
C LEU A 71 6.89 -3.13 -12.46
N ARG A 72 6.57 -3.34 -13.74
CA ARG A 72 7.05 -2.42 -14.78
C ARG A 72 6.46 -1.03 -14.60
N GLU A 73 5.21 -0.95 -14.21
CA GLU A 73 4.58 0.33 -13.96
C GLU A 73 5.17 1.00 -12.73
N ALA A 74 5.57 0.21 -11.74
CA ALA A 74 6.26 0.77 -10.58
C ALA A 74 7.59 1.39 -10.99
N ILE A 75 8.32 0.74 -11.89
CA ILE A 75 9.57 1.28 -12.41
C ILE A 75 9.31 2.65 -13.06
N GLY A 76 8.27 2.73 -13.90
CA GLY A 76 7.93 4.00 -14.53
C GLY A 76 7.59 5.08 -13.52
N SER A 77 6.86 4.71 -12.46
CA SER A 77 6.52 5.67 -11.42
C SER A 77 7.75 6.14 -10.66
N ILE A 78 8.68 5.22 -10.43
CA ILE A 78 9.94 5.57 -9.76
C ILE A 78 10.74 6.53 -10.63
N GLU A 79 10.81 6.25 -11.92
CA GLU A 79 11.51 7.14 -12.84
C GLU A 79 10.88 8.53 -12.87
N ARG A 80 9.55 8.58 -12.83
CA ARG A 80 8.86 9.85 -12.79
C ARG A 80 9.18 10.60 -11.50
N SER A 81 9.28 9.87 -10.38
CA SER A 81 9.64 10.49 -9.10
C SER A 81 11.01 11.13 -9.16
N ILE A 82 11.95 10.45 -9.80
CA ILE A 82 13.30 10.97 -9.95
C ILE A 82 13.29 12.27 -10.75
N GLN A 83 12.50 12.30 -11.84
CA GLN A 83 12.38 13.50 -12.63
C GLN A 83 11.81 14.66 -11.82
N LEU A 84 10.79 14.38 -11.02
CA LEU A 84 10.17 15.41 -10.20
C LEU A 84 11.11 15.95 -9.14
N LEU A 85 12.03 15.14 -8.67
CA LEU A 85 13.03 15.58 -7.71
C LEU A 85 14.21 16.27 -8.36
N GLY A 86 14.25 16.34 -9.68
CA GLY A 86 15.28 17.08 -10.40
C GLY A 86 16.52 16.28 -10.70
N ASP A 87 16.38 14.96 -10.68
CA ASP A 87 17.50 14.12 -11.04
C ASP A 87 18.70 14.29 -10.17
N GLY A 88 18.48 14.59 -9.02
CA GLY A 88 19.62 14.62 -8.16
C GLY A 88 19.90 15.80 -7.51
#